data_068904c94f6627abc2153f9e38b6d60e
#
_entry.id   068904c94f6627abc2153f9e38b6d60e
#
_cell.length_a   1.000
_cell.length_b   1.000
_cell.length_c   1.000
_cell.angle_alpha   90.00
_cell.angle_beta   90.00
_cell.angle_gamma   90.00
#
_symmetry.space_group_name_H-M   'P 1'
#
loop_
_entity.id
_entity.type
_entity.pdbx_description
1 polymer ?
#
loop_
_entity_poly.entity_id
_entity_poly.type
_entity_poly.pdbx_seq_one_letter_code
_entity_poly.pdbx_strand_id
1 'polypeptide(L)'
;MCGNIRGKHFFGAFLRSALFYFWGVIMEIFRVAFIGHREVEDWRTVDSRVEEIVRDLIKNKEFVEFYMGRHGEFDESVASIIKRAQNDLGKENSSLILVLPYKHKDEEYYQKYYDEILMPIEKVHYKAAITKRNEWLVDNCELLVAYVNKDFGGAYNTLRYAEKKGTPIINVSTD
;
A
#
# COMPACT_ATOMS: atom_id res chain seq x y z
N MET A 1 25.91 -31.85 -26.08
CA MET A 1 25.58 -32.31 -24.73
C MET A 1 25.04 -31.16 -23.94
N CYS A 2 23.80 -31.27 -23.53
CA CYS A 2 22.99 -30.22 -22.89
C CYS A 2 23.45 -29.95 -21.46
N GLY A 3 23.63 -28.70 -21.11
CA GLY A 3 23.74 -28.21 -19.74
C GLY A 3 22.58 -27.30 -19.40
N ASN A 4 21.64 -27.87 -18.71
CA ASN A 4 20.41 -27.24 -18.23
C ASN A 4 20.74 -26.34 -17.04
N ILE A 5 20.62 -25.02 -17.17
CA ILE A 5 20.77 -24.07 -16.05
C ILE A 5 19.38 -23.62 -15.60
N ARG A 6 18.84 -24.36 -14.63
CA ARG A 6 17.79 -23.88 -13.74
C ARG A 6 18.42 -22.85 -12.77
N GLY A 7 18.25 -21.59 -13.03
CA GLY A 7 18.65 -20.49 -12.15
C GLY A 7 17.43 -19.67 -11.81
N LYS A 8 16.78 -19.97 -10.67
CA LYS A 8 16.85 -19.17 -9.43
C LYS A 8 16.01 -17.91 -9.44
N HIS A 9 14.77 -18.12 -9.05
CA HIS A 9 13.95 -17.11 -8.39
C HIS A 9 14.48 -16.86 -6.96
N PHE A 10 15.46 -15.98 -6.80
CA PHE A 10 15.98 -15.59 -5.47
C PHE A 10 16.38 -14.10 -5.43
N PHE A 11 15.64 -13.22 -6.12
CA PHE A 11 16.00 -11.80 -6.20
C PHE A 11 14.88 -10.85 -5.75
N GLY A 12 13.90 -11.31 -5.01
CA GLY A 12 12.66 -10.57 -4.73
C GLY A 12 12.61 -9.72 -3.46
N ALA A 13 13.53 -9.87 -2.50
CA ALA A 13 13.35 -9.27 -1.18
C ALA A 13 14.35 -8.18 -0.77
N PHE A 14 15.42 -7.94 -1.53
CA PHE A 14 16.49 -7.04 -1.10
C PHE A 14 16.71 -5.79 -1.98
N LEU A 15 15.85 -5.55 -2.97
CA LEU A 15 16.03 -4.47 -3.96
C LEU A 15 14.90 -3.46 -4.00
N ARG A 16 14.15 -3.26 -2.93
CA ARG A 16 13.07 -2.27 -2.89
C ARG A 16 13.47 -0.89 -2.31
N SER A 17 14.70 -0.71 -1.88
CA SER A 17 15.37 0.58 -1.96
C SER A 17 15.99 0.75 -3.35
N ALA A 18 15.32 0.26 -4.37
CA ALA A 18 15.84 0.22 -5.73
C ALA A 18 15.70 1.58 -6.37
N LEU A 19 16.81 2.24 -6.40
CA LEU A 19 17.23 3.17 -7.42
C LEU A 19 16.97 2.55 -8.80
N PHE A 20 15.88 2.89 -9.43
CA PHE A 20 15.67 2.56 -10.84
C PHE A 20 16.60 3.42 -11.67
N TYR A 21 17.68 2.83 -12.19
CA TYR A 21 18.52 3.46 -13.19
C TYR A 21 17.78 3.47 -14.53
N PHE A 22 17.11 4.56 -14.83
CA PHE A 22 16.70 4.88 -16.19
C PHE A 22 17.50 6.10 -16.64
N TRP A 23 18.44 5.92 -17.56
CA TRP A 23 19.30 6.99 -18.09
C TRP A 23 20.16 7.75 -17.06
N GLY A 24 20.64 7.09 -16.01
CA GLY A 24 21.52 7.71 -15.01
C GLY A 24 20.84 8.65 -14.01
N VAL A 25 19.52 8.73 -14.02
CA VAL A 25 18.72 9.45 -13.01
C VAL A 25 18.27 8.46 -11.95
N ILE A 26 18.60 8.77 -10.70
CA ILE A 26 18.13 8.04 -9.53
C ILE A 26 16.77 8.65 -9.19
N MET A 27 15.67 7.92 -9.42
CA MET A 27 14.33 8.34 -9.01
C MET A 27 14.06 7.87 -7.60
N GLU A 28 13.69 8.79 -6.71
CA GLU A 28 13.28 8.47 -5.34
C GLU A 28 11.82 8.02 -5.31
N ILE A 29 11.59 6.78 -4.91
CA ILE A 29 10.23 6.23 -4.74
C ILE A 29 9.82 6.36 -3.28
N PHE A 30 8.75 7.11 -3.03
CA PHE A 30 8.14 7.27 -1.73
C PHE A 30 6.91 6.35 -1.59
N ARG A 31 6.93 5.43 -0.63
CA ARG A 31 5.89 4.43 -0.43
C ARG A 31 4.98 4.79 0.72
N VAL A 32 3.69 4.79 0.45
CA VAL A 32 2.66 5.10 1.43
C VAL A 32 1.73 3.91 1.57
N ALA A 33 1.57 3.41 2.78
CA ALA A 33 0.61 2.35 3.06
C ALA A 33 -0.65 2.91 3.72
N PHE A 34 -1.79 2.34 3.37
CA PHE A 34 -3.09 2.68 3.95
C PHE A 34 -3.67 1.49 4.71
N ILE A 35 -4.16 1.77 5.91
CA ILE A 35 -4.89 0.80 6.72
C ILE A 35 -6.08 1.47 7.43
N GLY A 36 -7.19 0.75 7.58
CA GLY A 36 -8.31 1.32 8.32
C GLY A 36 -9.27 0.27 8.85
N HIS A 37 -10.17 0.70 9.73
CA HIS A 37 -11.32 -0.09 10.11
C HIS A 37 -12.26 -0.29 8.92
N ARG A 38 -13.04 -1.38 8.96
CA ARG A 38 -13.96 -1.72 7.85
C ARG A 38 -15.07 -0.71 7.65
N GLU A 39 -15.52 -0.10 8.75
CA GLU A 39 -16.58 0.91 8.79
C GLU A 39 -15.97 2.27 9.13
N VAL A 40 -16.40 3.31 8.46
CA VAL A 40 -15.95 4.69 8.67
C VAL A 40 -17.14 5.55 9.09
N GLU A 41 -17.04 6.18 10.26
CA GLU A 41 -18.16 6.91 10.89
C GLU A 41 -18.37 8.30 10.28
N ASP A 42 -17.29 9.03 9.94
CA ASP A 42 -17.35 10.37 9.32
C ASP A 42 -16.57 10.39 7.99
N TRP A 43 -17.23 9.93 6.95
CA TRP A 43 -16.66 9.88 5.60
C TRP A 43 -16.23 11.24 5.08
N ARG A 44 -16.95 12.31 5.37
CA ARG A 44 -16.63 13.63 4.80
C ARG A 44 -15.29 14.13 5.28
N THR A 45 -15.05 14.04 6.58
CA THR A 45 -13.79 14.48 7.19
C THR A 45 -12.64 13.57 6.77
N VAL A 46 -12.84 12.26 6.78
CA VAL A 46 -11.82 11.28 6.38
C VAL A 46 -11.45 11.42 4.91
N ASP A 47 -12.44 11.52 4.01
CA ASP A 47 -12.24 11.71 2.56
C ASP A 47 -11.40 12.98 2.30
N SER A 48 -11.78 14.11 2.90
CA SER A 48 -11.04 15.36 2.73
C SER A 48 -9.60 15.30 3.23
N ARG A 49 -9.36 14.69 4.40
CA ARG A 49 -8.00 14.52 4.95
C ARG A 49 -7.14 13.59 4.08
N VAL A 50 -7.70 12.47 3.65
CA VAL A 50 -6.99 11.54 2.77
C VAL A 50 -6.70 12.17 1.42
N GLU A 51 -7.66 12.88 0.83
CA GLU A 51 -7.47 13.57 -0.45
C GLU A 51 -6.38 14.63 -0.38
N GLU A 52 -6.33 15.42 0.69
CA GLU A 52 -5.26 16.40 0.92
C GLU A 52 -3.88 15.73 0.97
N ILE A 53 -3.73 14.66 1.76
CA ILE A 53 -2.48 13.90 1.87
C ILE A 53 -2.07 13.33 0.51
N VAL A 54 -2.98 12.67 -0.21
CA VAL A 54 -2.70 12.04 -1.51
C VAL A 54 -2.26 13.08 -2.54
N ARG A 55 -2.97 14.21 -2.62
CA ARG A 55 -2.65 15.29 -3.57
C ARG A 55 -1.32 15.97 -3.23
N ASP A 56 -1.04 16.17 -1.95
CA ASP A 56 0.25 16.72 -1.52
C ASP A 56 1.41 15.81 -1.91
N LEU A 57 1.28 14.52 -1.65
CA LEU A 57 2.29 13.52 -2.02
C LEU A 57 2.54 13.47 -3.52
N ILE A 58 1.50 13.41 -4.36
CA ILE A 58 1.63 13.41 -5.83
C ILE A 58 2.32 14.68 -6.33
N LYS A 59 2.06 15.84 -5.70
CA LYS A 59 2.67 17.12 -6.14
C LYS A 59 4.12 17.29 -5.71
N ASN A 60 4.49 16.73 -4.55
CA ASN A 60 5.78 17.05 -3.91
C ASN A 60 6.80 15.93 -3.93
N LYS A 61 6.44 14.71 -4.38
CA LYS A 61 7.37 13.58 -4.51
C LYS A 61 7.69 13.30 -5.97
N GLU A 62 8.89 12.77 -6.23
CA GLU A 62 9.29 12.36 -7.58
C GLU A 62 8.41 11.21 -8.09
N PHE A 63 8.22 10.19 -7.25
CA PHE A 63 7.30 9.08 -7.52
C PHE A 63 6.70 8.54 -6.23
N VAL A 64 5.40 8.23 -6.24
CA VAL A 64 4.69 7.68 -5.08
C VAL A 64 4.07 6.33 -5.41
N GLU A 65 4.36 5.33 -4.59
CA GLU A 65 3.64 4.06 -4.58
C GLU A 65 2.64 4.05 -3.43
N PHE A 66 1.36 3.97 -3.76
CA PHE A 66 0.27 3.87 -2.80
C PHE A 66 -0.10 2.40 -2.57
N TYR A 67 0.29 1.85 -1.44
CA TYR A 67 0.03 0.47 -1.05
C TYR A 67 -1.25 0.33 -0.24
N MET A 68 -2.12 -0.58 -0.63
CA MET A 68 -3.33 -0.83 0.11
C MET A 68 -3.77 -2.29 0.10
N GLY A 69 -4.65 -2.61 1.03
CA GLY A 69 -5.42 -3.82 1.03
C GLY A 69 -6.74 -3.70 0.26
N ARG A 70 -7.64 -4.63 0.55
CA ARG A 70 -9.02 -4.60 0.06
C ARG A 70 -9.93 -5.32 1.05
N HIS A 71 -10.07 -4.75 2.25
CA HIS A 71 -10.87 -5.38 3.30
C HIS A 71 -11.69 -4.35 4.09
N GLY A 72 -12.51 -3.54 3.41
CA GLY A 72 -13.43 -2.61 4.05
C GLY A 72 -13.64 -1.33 3.27
N GLU A 73 -14.59 -0.53 3.73
CA GLU A 73 -14.99 0.73 3.11
C GLU A 73 -13.82 1.72 3.03
N PHE A 74 -12.97 1.77 4.05
CA PHE A 74 -11.81 2.65 4.04
C PHE A 74 -10.88 2.35 2.85
N ASP A 75 -10.52 1.09 2.64
CA ASP A 75 -9.63 0.70 1.54
C ASP A 75 -10.24 1.06 0.16
N GLU A 76 -11.55 0.83 -0.02
CA GLU A 76 -12.25 1.11 -1.28
C GLU A 76 -12.35 2.61 -1.56
N SER A 77 -12.63 3.41 -0.55
CA SER A 77 -12.71 4.87 -0.69
C SER A 77 -11.35 5.49 -0.95
N VAL A 78 -10.31 5.08 -0.23
CA VAL A 78 -8.95 5.55 -0.48
C VAL A 78 -8.50 5.23 -1.90
N ALA A 79 -8.80 4.04 -2.42
CA ALA A 79 -8.49 3.69 -3.80
C ALA A 79 -9.19 4.64 -4.80
N SER A 80 -10.45 4.98 -4.54
CA SER A 80 -11.21 5.93 -5.37
C SER A 80 -10.63 7.35 -5.30
N ILE A 81 -10.20 7.80 -4.11
CA ILE A 81 -9.56 9.11 -3.91
C ILE A 81 -8.25 9.17 -4.70
N ILE A 82 -7.41 8.14 -4.61
CA ILE A 82 -6.14 8.08 -5.34
C ILE A 82 -6.38 8.14 -6.85
N LYS A 83 -7.32 7.34 -7.39
CA LYS A 83 -7.65 7.37 -8.83
C LYS A 83 -8.19 8.72 -9.28
N ARG A 84 -9.00 9.41 -8.46
CA ARG A 84 -9.47 10.77 -8.72
C ARG A 84 -8.30 11.74 -8.77
N ALA A 85 -7.42 11.71 -7.77
CA ALA A 85 -6.23 12.56 -7.73
C ALA A 85 -5.28 12.32 -8.91
N GLN A 86 -5.04 11.06 -9.30
CA GLN A 86 -4.26 10.68 -10.48
C GLN A 86 -4.88 11.20 -11.78
N ASN A 87 -6.21 11.17 -11.91
CA ASN A 87 -6.89 11.69 -13.11
C ASN A 87 -6.78 13.21 -13.20
N ASP A 88 -6.79 13.91 -12.07
CA ASP A 88 -6.73 15.37 -12.02
C ASP A 88 -5.29 15.92 -12.18
N LEU A 89 -4.30 15.24 -11.61
CA LEU A 89 -2.91 15.71 -11.50
C LEU A 89 -1.94 15.04 -12.49
N GLY A 90 -2.36 13.95 -13.15
CA GLY A 90 -1.52 13.10 -13.97
C GLY A 90 -1.18 11.79 -13.27
N LYS A 91 -0.79 10.79 -14.07
CA LYS A 91 -0.48 9.41 -13.60
C LYS A 91 1.00 9.07 -13.66
N GLU A 92 1.82 9.97 -14.15
CA GLU A 92 3.21 9.70 -14.52
C GLU A 92 4.11 9.48 -13.31
N ASN A 93 3.75 10.05 -12.16
CA ASN A 93 4.56 10.03 -10.95
C ASN A 93 3.91 9.29 -9.77
N SER A 94 2.89 8.47 -10.03
CA SER A 94 2.27 7.68 -8.95
C SER A 94 1.68 6.36 -9.43
N SER A 95 1.65 5.38 -8.55
CA SER A 95 1.07 4.05 -8.80
C SER A 95 0.20 3.60 -7.64
N LEU A 96 -0.99 3.08 -7.95
CA LEU A 96 -1.89 2.47 -6.99
C LEU A 96 -1.70 0.96 -6.98
N ILE A 97 -1.19 0.42 -5.89
CA ILE A 97 -0.76 -0.97 -5.76
C ILE A 97 -1.62 -1.73 -4.76
N LEU A 98 -2.26 -2.79 -5.23
CA LEU A 98 -3.01 -3.70 -4.38
C LEU A 98 -2.11 -4.78 -3.80
N VAL A 99 -2.05 -4.86 -2.47
CA VAL A 99 -1.26 -5.88 -1.79
C VAL A 99 -2.20 -6.95 -1.21
N LEU A 100 -2.16 -8.13 -1.78
CA LEU A 100 -3.00 -9.26 -1.39
C LEU A 100 -2.23 -10.26 -0.52
N PRO A 101 -2.88 -10.85 0.49
CA PRO A 101 -2.27 -11.88 1.32
C PRO A 101 -2.20 -13.25 0.62
N TYR A 102 -3.02 -13.48 -0.41
CA TYR A 102 -3.10 -14.69 -1.22
C TYR A 102 -3.86 -14.40 -2.52
N LYS A 103 -3.80 -15.34 -3.47
CA LYS A 103 -4.50 -15.24 -4.75
C LYS A 103 -6.02 -15.15 -4.55
N HIS A 104 -6.65 -14.19 -5.22
CA HIS A 104 -8.09 -13.95 -5.17
C HIS A 104 -8.76 -14.31 -6.50
N LYS A 105 -10.01 -14.80 -6.46
CA LYS A 105 -10.78 -15.19 -7.65
C LYS A 105 -11.06 -14.03 -8.61
N ASP A 106 -11.14 -12.81 -8.09
CA ASP A 106 -11.44 -11.59 -8.83
C ASP A 106 -10.17 -10.84 -9.30
N GLU A 107 -9.03 -11.53 -9.40
CA GLU A 107 -7.74 -10.94 -9.77
C GLU A 107 -7.81 -10.20 -11.11
N GLU A 108 -8.52 -10.75 -12.12
CA GLU A 108 -8.72 -10.08 -13.42
C GLU A 108 -9.46 -8.74 -13.32
N TYR A 109 -10.40 -8.63 -12.39
CA TYR A 109 -11.08 -7.36 -12.11
C TYR A 109 -10.12 -6.36 -11.45
N TYR A 110 -9.31 -6.82 -10.51
CA TYR A 110 -8.33 -5.97 -9.83
C TYR A 110 -7.25 -5.46 -10.77
N GLN A 111 -6.78 -6.26 -11.72
CA GLN A 111 -5.80 -5.86 -12.74
C GLN A 111 -6.28 -4.70 -13.62
N LYS A 112 -7.59 -4.51 -13.77
CA LYS A 112 -8.15 -3.38 -14.52
C LYS A 112 -8.23 -2.08 -13.71
N TYR A 113 -8.27 -2.20 -12.39
CA TYR A 113 -8.46 -1.07 -11.49
C TYR A 113 -7.15 -0.58 -10.87
N TYR A 114 -6.31 -1.50 -10.42
CA TYR A 114 -5.02 -1.21 -9.80
C TYR A 114 -3.91 -1.25 -10.84
N ASP A 115 -2.90 -0.41 -10.64
CA ASP A 115 -1.76 -0.33 -11.56
C ASP A 115 -0.82 -1.54 -11.39
N GLU A 116 -0.77 -2.12 -10.18
CA GLU A 116 -0.04 -3.35 -9.87
C GLU A 116 -0.74 -4.16 -8.77
N ILE A 117 -0.54 -5.48 -8.78
CA ILE A 117 -0.98 -6.40 -7.72
C ILE A 117 0.24 -7.12 -7.17
N LEU A 118 0.45 -7.03 -5.86
CA LEU A 118 1.53 -7.71 -5.16
C LEU A 118 0.97 -8.79 -4.22
N MET A 119 1.62 -9.93 -4.21
CA MET A 119 1.36 -11.03 -3.28
C MET A 119 2.67 -11.41 -2.58
N PRO A 120 3.16 -10.58 -1.64
CA PRO A 120 4.50 -10.74 -1.08
C PRO A 120 4.59 -11.85 -0.02
N ILE A 121 3.45 -12.42 0.40
CA ILE A 121 3.38 -13.39 1.49
C ILE A 121 3.38 -14.80 0.93
N GLU A 122 4.47 -15.52 1.13
CA GLU A 122 4.60 -16.92 0.75
C GLU A 122 4.45 -17.86 1.96
N LYS A 123 3.78 -19.01 1.75
CA LYS A 123 3.73 -20.14 2.71
C LYS A 123 3.26 -19.79 4.13
N VAL A 124 2.33 -18.87 4.26
CA VAL A 124 1.72 -18.50 5.55
C VAL A 124 0.35 -19.17 5.68
N HIS A 125 0.05 -19.66 6.88
CA HIS A 125 -1.28 -20.20 7.17
C HIS A 125 -2.34 -19.12 6.96
N TYR A 126 -3.46 -19.45 6.30
CA TYR A 126 -4.49 -18.47 5.88
C TYR A 126 -5.00 -17.56 7.02
N LYS A 127 -5.08 -18.10 8.27
CA LYS A 127 -5.50 -17.32 9.45
C LYS A 127 -4.54 -16.17 9.82
N ALA A 128 -3.26 -16.31 9.47
CA ALA A 128 -2.23 -15.30 9.73
C ALA A 128 -1.94 -14.42 8.50
N ALA A 129 -2.46 -14.77 7.34
CA ALA A 129 -2.06 -14.15 6.08
C ALA A 129 -2.39 -12.65 6.02
N ILE A 130 -3.57 -12.23 6.53
CA ILE A 130 -3.95 -10.81 6.58
C ILE A 130 -3.03 -10.04 7.53
N THR A 131 -2.74 -10.58 8.71
CA THR A 131 -1.82 -9.95 9.68
C THR A 131 -0.44 -9.81 9.07
N LYS A 132 0.08 -10.86 8.44
CA LYS A 132 1.39 -10.83 7.79
C LYS A 132 1.45 -9.85 6.60
N ARG A 133 0.38 -9.74 5.83
CA ARG A 133 0.27 -8.71 4.79
C ARG A 133 0.31 -7.30 5.39
N ASN A 134 -0.39 -7.06 6.49
CA ASN A 134 -0.39 -5.77 7.16
C ASN A 134 1.00 -5.42 7.74
N GLU A 135 1.68 -6.39 8.38
CA GLU A 135 3.06 -6.22 8.83
C GLU A 135 3.98 -5.88 7.64
N TRP A 136 3.83 -6.57 6.51
CA TRP A 136 4.59 -6.30 5.31
C TRP A 136 4.35 -4.88 4.77
N LEU A 137 3.11 -4.38 4.79
CA LEU A 137 2.80 -2.99 4.41
C LEU A 137 3.60 -1.99 5.26
N VAL A 138 3.64 -2.18 6.57
CA VAL A 138 4.39 -1.33 7.50
C VAL A 138 5.90 -1.44 7.27
N ASP A 139 6.41 -2.65 7.06
CA ASP A 139 7.83 -2.89 6.84
C ASP A 139 8.35 -2.36 5.49
N ASN A 140 7.45 -2.01 4.56
CA ASN A 140 7.80 -1.58 3.21
C ASN A 140 7.22 -0.20 2.83
N CYS A 141 6.86 0.64 3.79
CA CYS A 141 6.42 2.01 3.54
C CYS A 141 7.25 3.03 4.33
N GLU A 142 7.35 4.23 3.80
CA GLU A 142 7.93 5.41 4.45
C GLU A 142 6.89 6.18 5.27
N LEU A 143 5.60 5.98 4.97
CA LEU A 143 4.48 6.62 5.69
C LEU A 143 3.30 5.65 5.78
N LEU A 144 2.71 5.54 6.96
CA LEU A 144 1.44 4.85 7.17
C LEU A 144 0.31 5.88 7.37
N VAL A 145 -0.67 5.87 6.50
CA VAL A 145 -1.93 6.61 6.67
C VAL A 145 -2.98 5.66 7.23
N ALA A 146 -3.48 5.96 8.41
CA ALA A 146 -4.36 5.07 9.16
C ALA A 146 -5.71 5.72 9.46
N TYR A 147 -6.79 4.94 9.40
CA TYR A 147 -8.07 5.28 10.02
C TYR A 147 -8.32 4.31 11.18
N VAL A 148 -7.95 4.71 12.38
CA VAL A 148 -8.09 3.89 13.60
C VAL A 148 -8.70 4.73 14.70
N ASN A 149 -9.99 4.47 14.99
CA ASN A 149 -10.80 5.09 16.04
C ASN A 149 -11.24 4.11 17.15
N LYS A 150 -10.81 2.84 17.06
CA LYS A 150 -11.11 1.79 18.04
C LYS A 150 -9.79 1.16 18.50
N ASP A 151 -9.72 0.74 19.75
CA ASP A 151 -8.55 0.14 20.38
C ASP A 151 -8.45 -1.40 20.20
N PHE A 152 -9.09 -1.92 19.16
CA PHE A 152 -9.09 -3.34 18.81
C PHE A 152 -9.17 -3.58 17.30
N GLY A 153 -8.93 -4.84 16.89
CA GLY A 153 -9.04 -5.27 15.49
C GLY A 153 -7.74 -5.18 14.70
N GLY A 154 -7.82 -5.58 13.42
CA GLY A 154 -6.65 -5.69 12.55
C GLY A 154 -5.96 -4.35 12.27
N ALA A 155 -6.73 -3.28 12.06
CA ALA A 155 -6.21 -1.94 11.83
C ALA A 155 -5.47 -1.41 13.07
N TYR A 156 -6.06 -1.55 14.26
CA TYR A 156 -5.41 -1.18 15.52
C TYR A 156 -4.11 -1.95 15.76
N ASN A 157 -4.12 -3.27 15.58
CA ASN A 157 -2.91 -4.09 15.75
C ASN A 157 -1.81 -3.68 14.77
N THR A 158 -2.17 -3.30 13.55
CA THR A 158 -1.22 -2.81 12.55
C THR A 158 -0.66 -1.44 12.92
N LEU A 159 -1.50 -0.53 13.43
CA LEU A 159 -1.07 0.76 13.97
C LEU A 159 -0.04 0.58 15.09
N ARG A 160 -0.33 -0.29 16.06
CA ARG A 160 0.58 -0.60 17.18
C ARG A 160 1.90 -1.22 16.70
N TYR A 161 1.84 -2.04 15.65
CA TYR A 161 3.05 -2.58 15.02
C TYR A 161 3.91 -1.47 14.38
N ALA A 162 3.28 -0.53 13.68
CA ALA A 162 3.96 0.60 13.06
C ALA A 162 4.61 1.54 14.10
N GLU A 163 3.90 1.83 15.19
CA GLU A 163 4.46 2.60 16.33
C GLU A 163 5.70 1.93 16.91
N LYS A 164 5.65 0.61 17.12
CA LYS A 164 6.79 -0.15 17.63
C LYS A 164 7.99 -0.16 16.67
N LYS A 165 7.73 -0.07 15.36
CA LYS A 165 8.76 0.00 14.31
C LYS A 165 9.32 1.42 14.14
N GLY A 166 8.65 2.44 14.65
CA GLY A 166 9.00 3.84 14.43
C GLY A 166 8.65 4.34 13.04
N THR A 167 7.74 3.66 12.34
CA THR A 167 7.23 4.11 11.03
C THR A 167 6.43 5.41 11.22
N PRO A 168 6.65 6.47 10.43
CA PRO A 168 5.83 7.66 10.44
C PRO A 168 4.36 7.35 10.21
N ILE A 169 3.45 7.94 11.01
CA ILE A 169 2.03 7.64 10.99
C ILE A 169 1.22 8.94 10.94
N ILE A 170 0.22 8.97 10.06
CA ILE A 170 -0.85 9.95 10.07
C ILE A 170 -2.17 9.20 10.32
N ASN A 171 -2.77 9.37 11.50
CA ASN A 171 -4.10 8.85 11.77
C ASN A 171 -5.15 9.88 11.36
N VAL A 172 -5.99 9.54 10.38
CA VAL A 172 -7.03 10.44 9.83
C VAL A 172 -8.38 10.26 10.52
N SER A 173 -8.46 9.42 11.56
CA SER A 173 -9.67 9.35 12.37
C SER A 173 -9.96 10.71 13.01
N THR A 174 -11.22 11.06 13.13
CA THR A 174 -11.64 12.22 13.92
C THR A 174 -11.41 11.91 15.39
N ASP A 175 -10.71 12.80 16.09
CA ASP A 175 -10.67 12.78 17.55
C ASP A 175 -12.06 13.08 18.12
#